data_b62cd65f35b30f2e4fa9c6765cc4b359
#
_entry.id   b62cd65f35b30f2e4fa9c6765cc4b359
#
_cell.length_a   1.000
_cell.length_b   1.000
_cell.length_c   1.000
_cell.angle_alpha   90.00
_cell.angle_beta   90.00
_cell.angle_gamma   90.00
#
_symmetry.space_group_name_H-M   'P 1'
#
loop_
_entity.id
_entity.type
_entity.pdbx_description
1 polymer ?
#
loop_
_entity_poly.entity_id
_entity_poly.type
_entity_poly.pdbx_seq_one_letter_code
_entity_poly.pdbx_strand_id
1 'polypeptide(L)'
;PQLRELLPDPRSLKDMGLAAARFVTALKGRERIAVFADYDVDGGASAALLVWWLRHFGREATLYIPDRIDEGYGPNEPAMARLAAVHDLIVCVDCGTLSHGPVAAAKGADVIILDHHLGAETLPPALAVVNPNRQDESGELGHLCAASVVFLMLVEANRLLREEALAGPDLMALLDLVALATVADVAPLKGVNLIGNGPEVLRKVDMLGRDYELSDGIWTCGKDGQS
;
A
#
# COMPACT_ATOMS: atom_id res chain seq x y z
N PRO A 1 21.76 -6.87 10.60
CA PRO A 1 21.25 -7.10 9.24
C PRO A 1 20.77 -5.79 8.63
N GLN A 2 21.06 -5.58 7.35
CA GLN A 2 20.51 -4.43 6.65
C GLN A 2 19.04 -4.71 6.30
N LEU A 3 18.17 -3.69 6.31
CA LEU A 3 16.74 -3.84 5.99
C LEU A 3 16.51 -4.56 4.66
N ARG A 4 17.36 -4.31 3.66
CA ARG A 4 17.29 -4.98 2.36
C ARG A 4 17.43 -6.52 2.43
N GLU A 5 18.13 -7.04 3.44
CA GLU A 5 18.33 -8.48 3.65
C GLU A 5 17.11 -9.14 4.32
N LEU A 6 16.22 -8.33 4.88
CA LEU A 6 15.07 -8.75 5.67
C LEU A 6 13.73 -8.48 4.99
N LEU A 7 13.75 -7.71 3.88
CA LEU A 7 12.56 -7.57 3.05
C LEU A 7 12.17 -8.94 2.48
N PRO A 8 10.91 -9.36 2.66
CA PRO A 8 10.43 -10.58 2.04
C PRO A 8 10.49 -10.46 0.51
N ASP A 9 10.63 -11.59 -0.18
CA ASP A 9 10.44 -11.61 -1.63
C ASP A 9 8.99 -11.19 -1.94
N PRO A 10 8.77 -10.08 -2.65
CA PRO A 10 7.41 -9.62 -2.96
C PRO A 10 6.56 -10.70 -3.62
N ARG A 11 7.19 -11.57 -4.43
CA ARG A 11 6.52 -12.64 -5.18
C ARG A 11 6.03 -13.80 -4.31
N SER A 12 6.35 -13.80 -3.01
CA SER A 12 5.76 -14.74 -2.05
C SER A 12 4.28 -14.45 -1.80
N LEU A 13 3.82 -13.21 -2.06
CA LEU A 13 2.40 -12.86 -2.02
C LEU A 13 1.73 -13.18 -3.37
N LYS A 14 0.58 -13.82 -3.31
CA LYS A 14 -0.23 -14.14 -4.50
C LYS A 14 -0.61 -12.87 -5.24
N ASP A 15 -0.75 -13.00 -6.55
CA ASP A 15 -1.07 -11.92 -7.50
C ASP A 15 -0.07 -10.74 -7.54
N MET A 16 0.97 -10.70 -6.70
CA MET A 16 1.94 -9.60 -6.64
C MET A 16 2.61 -9.35 -7.99
N GLY A 17 3.09 -10.41 -8.64
CA GLY A 17 3.71 -10.29 -9.97
C GLY A 17 2.74 -9.75 -11.03
N LEU A 18 1.48 -10.18 -10.97
CA LEU A 18 0.43 -9.72 -11.88
C LEU A 18 0.08 -8.24 -11.64
N ALA A 19 -0.07 -7.84 -10.37
CA ALA A 19 -0.32 -6.47 -9.98
C ALA A 19 0.81 -5.53 -10.43
N ALA A 20 2.07 -5.89 -10.14
CA ALA A 20 3.23 -5.08 -10.51
C ALA A 20 3.39 -4.98 -12.04
N ALA A 21 3.21 -6.10 -12.78
CA ALA A 21 3.29 -6.09 -14.24
C ALA A 21 2.20 -5.22 -14.87
N ARG A 22 0.96 -5.29 -14.37
CA ARG A 22 -0.13 -4.44 -14.87
C ARG A 22 0.11 -2.96 -14.56
N PHE A 23 0.62 -2.65 -13.37
CA PHE A 23 0.95 -1.28 -12.98
C PHE A 23 2.07 -0.69 -13.84
N VAL A 24 3.14 -1.46 -14.10
CA VAL A 24 4.22 -1.06 -15.03
C VAL A 24 3.70 -0.89 -16.47
N THR A 25 2.78 -1.75 -16.92
CA THR A 25 2.13 -1.62 -18.23
C THR A 25 1.35 -0.31 -18.34
N ALA A 26 0.59 0.05 -17.30
CA ALA A 26 -0.14 1.31 -17.26
C ALA A 26 0.80 2.54 -17.28
N LEU A 27 1.91 2.48 -16.55
CA LEU A 27 2.95 3.52 -16.59
C LEU A 27 3.47 3.70 -18.02
N LYS A 28 3.90 2.63 -18.67
CA LYS A 28 4.51 2.63 -20.01
C LYS A 28 3.50 3.04 -21.10
N GLY A 29 2.27 2.54 -21.00
CA GLY A 29 1.15 2.87 -21.88
C GLY A 29 0.60 4.28 -21.69
N ARG A 30 1.11 5.03 -20.70
CA ARG A 30 0.59 6.35 -20.30
C ARG A 30 -0.91 6.33 -20.02
N GLU A 31 -1.40 5.22 -19.47
CA GLU A 31 -2.80 5.04 -19.14
C GLU A 31 -3.23 5.97 -18.00
N ARG A 32 -4.53 6.25 -17.92
CA ARG A 32 -5.13 7.05 -16.84
C ARG A 32 -5.31 6.16 -15.64
N ILE A 33 -4.64 6.50 -14.54
CA ILE A 33 -4.63 5.72 -13.31
C ILE A 33 -5.42 6.48 -12.24
N ALA A 34 -6.33 5.78 -11.56
CA ALA A 34 -6.94 6.23 -10.31
C ALA A 34 -6.39 5.42 -9.14
N VAL A 35 -6.17 6.07 -8.00
CA VAL A 35 -5.88 5.45 -6.70
C VAL A 35 -7.09 5.70 -5.82
N PHE A 36 -7.78 4.62 -5.46
CA PHE A 36 -8.87 4.64 -4.49
C PHE A 36 -8.28 4.24 -3.13
N ALA A 37 -8.24 5.15 -2.17
CA ALA A 37 -7.62 4.92 -0.87
C ALA A 37 -8.65 4.99 0.26
N ASP A 38 -8.44 4.20 1.32
CA ASP A 38 -9.14 4.45 2.57
C ASP A 38 -8.72 5.82 3.15
N TYR A 39 -9.54 6.35 4.05
CA TYR A 39 -9.40 7.71 4.60
C TYR A 39 -8.44 7.81 5.79
N ASP A 40 -7.90 6.70 6.28
CA ASP A 40 -6.99 6.68 7.43
C ASP A 40 -5.51 6.87 7.03
N VAL A 41 -4.62 6.73 8.01
CA VAL A 41 -3.17 6.96 7.79
C VAL A 41 -2.55 5.88 6.92
N ASP A 42 -3.00 4.61 7.02
CA ASP A 42 -2.47 3.54 6.18
C ASP A 42 -2.90 3.71 4.72
N GLY A 43 -4.19 4.00 4.48
CA GLY A 43 -4.69 4.34 3.15
C GLY A 43 -4.01 5.57 2.56
N GLY A 44 -3.85 6.64 3.34
CA GLY A 44 -3.17 7.86 2.92
C GLY A 44 -1.69 7.64 2.58
N ALA A 45 -0.93 6.90 3.40
CA ALA A 45 0.46 6.56 3.15
C ALA A 45 0.61 5.65 1.92
N SER A 46 -0.28 4.67 1.78
CA SER A 46 -0.36 3.78 0.61
C SER A 46 -0.55 4.55 -0.68
N ALA A 47 -1.49 5.49 -0.70
CA ALA A 47 -1.72 6.36 -1.85
C ALA A 47 -0.52 7.25 -2.16
N ALA A 48 0.10 7.84 -1.12
CA ALA A 48 1.27 8.69 -1.27
C ALA A 48 2.45 7.96 -1.90
N LEU A 49 2.70 6.70 -1.52
CA LEU A 49 3.73 5.84 -2.11
C LEU A 49 3.52 5.68 -3.63
N LEU A 50 2.29 5.36 -4.06
CA LEU A 50 1.96 5.18 -5.48
C LEU A 50 2.09 6.49 -6.26
N VAL A 51 1.53 7.58 -5.74
CA VAL A 51 1.56 8.90 -6.39
C VAL A 51 2.99 9.40 -6.53
N TRP A 52 3.80 9.27 -5.47
CA TRP A 52 5.20 9.67 -5.50
C TRP A 52 6.00 8.84 -6.53
N TRP A 53 5.79 7.53 -6.57
CA TRP A 53 6.44 6.66 -7.55
C TRP A 53 6.07 7.04 -8.98
N LEU A 54 4.80 7.30 -9.26
CA LEU A 54 4.33 7.74 -10.59
C LEU A 54 4.92 9.11 -10.98
N ARG A 55 5.02 10.04 -10.04
CA ARG A 55 5.59 11.37 -10.26
C ARG A 55 7.06 11.33 -10.66
N HIS A 56 7.82 10.34 -10.18
CA HIS A 56 9.20 10.13 -10.64
C HIS A 56 9.28 9.97 -12.17
N PHE A 57 8.26 9.40 -12.79
CA PHE A 57 8.16 9.22 -14.24
C PHE A 57 7.36 10.34 -14.95
N GLY A 58 7.10 11.44 -14.28
CA GLY A 58 6.29 12.54 -14.80
C GLY A 58 4.84 12.13 -15.06
N ARG A 59 4.29 11.22 -14.24
CA ARG A 59 2.91 10.74 -14.31
C ARG A 59 2.14 11.18 -13.07
N GLU A 60 0.86 11.47 -13.28
CA GLU A 60 -0.08 11.76 -12.19
C GLU A 60 -1.14 10.66 -12.14
N ALA A 61 -1.70 10.45 -10.95
CA ALA A 61 -2.87 9.62 -10.74
C ALA A 61 -3.99 10.46 -10.13
N THR A 62 -5.23 10.13 -10.44
CA THR A 62 -6.39 10.68 -9.73
C THR A 62 -6.49 10.01 -8.37
N LEU A 63 -6.38 10.78 -7.30
CA LEU A 63 -6.61 10.28 -5.95
C LEU A 63 -8.11 10.43 -5.62
N TYR A 64 -8.72 9.34 -5.18
CA TYR A 64 -10.09 9.31 -4.68
C TYR A 64 -10.11 8.74 -3.26
N ILE A 65 -10.61 9.52 -2.33
CA ILE A 65 -10.82 9.11 -0.93
C ILE A 65 -12.31 9.29 -0.66
N PRO A 66 -13.06 8.24 -0.30
CA PRO A 66 -14.50 8.35 -0.04
C PRO A 66 -14.76 9.20 1.20
N ASP A 67 -15.85 9.95 1.19
CA ASP A 67 -16.33 10.62 2.40
C ASP A 67 -16.89 9.57 3.35
N ARG A 68 -16.32 9.52 4.58
CA ARG A 68 -16.71 8.54 5.59
C ARG A 68 -18.19 8.58 5.97
N ILE A 69 -18.78 9.78 5.96
CA ILE A 69 -20.15 10.01 6.40
C ILE A 69 -21.13 9.71 5.27
N ASP A 70 -20.84 10.20 4.07
CA ASP A 70 -21.76 10.13 2.94
C ASP A 70 -21.60 8.85 2.10
N GLU A 71 -20.36 8.31 2.00
CA GLU A 71 -20.05 7.15 1.14
C GLU A 71 -19.69 5.88 1.91
N GLY A 72 -19.35 6.01 3.20
CA GLY A 72 -18.97 4.88 4.05
C GLY A 72 -17.51 4.42 3.86
N TYR A 73 -17.20 3.20 4.33
CA TYR A 73 -15.89 2.60 4.26
C TYR A 73 -15.67 1.88 2.92
N GLY A 74 -14.52 2.14 2.31
CA GLY A 74 -14.05 1.40 1.13
C GLY A 74 -14.80 1.70 -0.17
N PRO A 75 -14.54 0.91 -1.22
CA PRO A 75 -15.14 1.10 -2.52
C PRO A 75 -16.67 0.97 -2.51
N ASN A 76 -17.35 1.89 -3.22
CA ASN A 76 -18.78 1.83 -3.48
C ASN A 76 -19.07 1.79 -4.99
N GLU A 77 -20.20 1.21 -5.39
CA GLU A 77 -20.53 1.00 -6.80
C GLU A 77 -20.56 2.32 -7.62
N PRO A 78 -21.22 3.41 -7.15
CA PRO A 78 -21.24 4.66 -7.89
C PRO A 78 -19.86 5.27 -8.11
N ALA A 79 -18.99 5.24 -7.09
CA ALA A 79 -17.63 5.78 -7.20
C ALA A 79 -16.78 4.95 -8.18
N MET A 80 -16.82 3.62 -8.06
CA MET A 80 -16.07 2.72 -8.93
C MET A 80 -16.51 2.83 -10.40
N ALA A 81 -17.82 2.93 -10.65
CA ALA A 81 -18.35 3.14 -11.99
C ALA A 81 -17.92 4.50 -12.58
N ARG A 82 -17.95 5.58 -11.77
CA ARG A 82 -17.47 6.91 -12.23
C ARG A 82 -15.98 6.90 -12.55
N LEU A 83 -15.17 6.26 -11.71
CA LEU A 83 -13.72 6.17 -11.96
C LEU A 83 -13.42 5.35 -13.21
N ALA A 84 -14.07 4.20 -13.38
CA ALA A 84 -13.88 3.32 -14.55
C ALA A 84 -14.29 3.98 -15.88
N ALA A 85 -15.24 4.92 -15.86
CA ALA A 85 -15.67 5.64 -17.06
C ALA A 85 -14.55 6.52 -17.67
N VAL A 86 -13.57 6.94 -16.85
CA VAL A 86 -12.54 7.89 -17.27
C VAL A 86 -11.10 7.45 -16.96
N HIS A 87 -10.92 6.26 -16.39
CA HIS A 87 -9.60 5.67 -16.10
C HIS A 87 -9.48 4.27 -16.68
N ASP A 88 -8.26 3.87 -16.99
CA ASP A 88 -7.94 2.58 -17.58
C ASP A 88 -7.50 1.58 -16.51
N LEU A 89 -7.01 2.07 -15.37
CA LEU A 89 -6.61 1.31 -14.19
C LEU A 89 -7.06 2.00 -12.90
N ILE A 90 -7.66 1.23 -12.00
CA ILE A 90 -8.00 1.65 -10.63
C ILE A 90 -7.17 0.79 -9.67
N VAL A 91 -6.41 1.42 -8.77
CA VAL A 91 -5.68 0.76 -7.69
C VAL A 91 -6.36 1.09 -6.38
N CYS A 92 -7.00 0.09 -5.77
CA CYS A 92 -7.57 0.20 -4.43
C CYS A 92 -6.46 -0.10 -3.41
N VAL A 93 -6.26 0.79 -2.45
CA VAL A 93 -5.26 0.63 -1.39
C VAL A 93 -5.93 0.69 -0.02
N ASP A 94 -5.55 -0.24 0.85
CA ASP A 94 -6.07 -0.35 2.21
C ASP A 94 -7.59 -0.62 2.27
N CYS A 95 -8.12 -1.14 1.20
CA CYS A 95 -9.54 -1.49 1.07
C CYS A 95 -9.76 -2.36 -0.18
N GLY A 96 -10.90 -2.99 -0.26
CA GLY A 96 -11.36 -3.61 -1.50
C GLY A 96 -11.47 -5.13 -1.48
N THR A 97 -10.77 -5.83 -0.58
CA THR A 97 -10.77 -7.31 -0.54
C THR A 97 -12.16 -7.92 -0.44
N LEU A 98 -13.10 -7.23 0.18
CA LEU A 98 -14.51 -7.69 0.32
C LEU A 98 -15.49 -7.00 -0.63
N SER A 99 -15.01 -6.12 -1.51
CA SER A 99 -15.85 -5.20 -2.32
C SER A 99 -16.29 -5.82 -3.65
N HIS A 100 -16.97 -6.97 -3.64
CA HIS A 100 -17.38 -7.70 -4.85
C HIS A 100 -18.25 -6.87 -5.81
N GLY A 101 -19.32 -6.26 -5.30
CA GLY A 101 -20.24 -5.42 -6.10
C GLY A 101 -19.54 -4.18 -6.67
N PRO A 102 -18.88 -3.37 -5.84
CA PRO A 102 -18.14 -2.21 -6.30
C PRO A 102 -17.05 -2.53 -7.36
N VAL A 103 -16.27 -3.60 -7.17
CA VAL A 103 -15.28 -4.03 -8.16
C VAL A 103 -15.94 -4.48 -9.45
N ALA A 104 -17.05 -5.22 -9.38
CA ALA A 104 -17.82 -5.61 -10.56
C ALA A 104 -18.46 -4.42 -11.31
N ALA A 105 -18.69 -3.29 -10.63
CA ALA A 105 -19.19 -2.07 -11.23
C ALA A 105 -18.12 -1.26 -12.00
N ALA A 106 -16.84 -1.54 -11.79
CA ALA A 106 -15.73 -0.87 -12.47
C ALA A 106 -15.52 -1.36 -13.92
N LYS A 107 -16.59 -1.37 -14.70
CA LYS A 107 -16.58 -1.88 -16.08
C LYS A 107 -15.76 -0.99 -17.00
N GLY A 108 -14.80 -1.59 -17.70
CA GLY A 108 -13.96 -0.89 -18.68
C GLY A 108 -12.60 -0.44 -18.13
N ALA A 109 -12.36 -0.60 -16.83
CA ALA A 109 -11.06 -0.40 -16.21
C ALA A 109 -10.61 -1.70 -15.53
N ASP A 110 -9.31 -1.96 -15.53
CA ASP A 110 -8.75 -3.01 -14.68
C ASP A 110 -8.70 -2.53 -13.22
N VAL A 111 -8.88 -3.45 -12.28
CA VAL A 111 -8.79 -3.15 -10.85
C VAL A 111 -7.68 -3.97 -10.23
N ILE A 112 -6.80 -3.32 -9.49
CA ILE A 112 -5.80 -3.93 -8.60
C ILE A 112 -6.18 -3.58 -7.16
N ILE A 113 -6.14 -4.56 -6.28
CA ILE A 113 -6.39 -4.38 -4.84
C ILE A 113 -5.08 -4.68 -4.10
N LEU A 114 -4.63 -3.73 -3.28
CA LEU A 114 -3.48 -3.82 -2.38
C LEU A 114 -3.99 -3.57 -0.97
N ASP A 115 -4.27 -4.63 -0.24
CA ASP A 115 -5.03 -4.58 1.02
C ASP A 115 -4.38 -5.51 2.06
N HIS A 116 -4.82 -5.42 3.31
CA HIS A 116 -4.37 -6.29 4.39
C HIS A 116 -5.51 -6.77 5.31
N HIS A 117 -6.72 -6.31 5.09
CA HIS A 117 -7.89 -6.73 5.87
C HIS A 117 -8.21 -8.22 5.66
N LEU A 118 -8.88 -8.82 6.63
CA LEU A 118 -9.25 -10.24 6.56
C LEU A 118 -10.07 -10.53 5.30
N GLY A 119 -9.60 -11.50 4.51
CA GLY A 119 -10.26 -11.93 3.28
C GLY A 119 -11.38 -12.93 3.53
N ALA A 120 -12.37 -12.94 2.63
CA ALA A 120 -13.39 -14.00 2.56
C ALA A 120 -12.90 -15.20 1.72
N GLU A 121 -13.71 -16.26 1.65
CA GLU A 121 -13.42 -17.45 0.83
C GLU A 121 -13.33 -17.12 -0.67
N THR A 122 -14.07 -16.10 -1.11
CA THR A 122 -14.09 -15.66 -2.50
C THR A 122 -13.51 -14.26 -2.61
N LEU A 123 -12.78 -14.03 -3.69
CA LEU A 123 -12.22 -12.72 -4.00
C LEU A 123 -13.11 -11.93 -4.96
N PRO A 124 -13.11 -10.59 -4.89
CA PRO A 124 -13.79 -9.75 -5.85
C PRO A 124 -13.20 -9.94 -7.27
N PRO A 125 -13.97 -9.64 -8.33
CA PRO A 125 -13.53 -9.82 -9.72
C PRO A 125 -12.53 -8.73 -10.17
N ALA A 126 -11.48 -8.53 -9.38
CA ALA A 126 -10.35 -7.68 -9.71
C ALA A 126 -9.35 -8.46 -10.58
N LEU A 127 -8.50 -7.73 -11.33
CA LEU A 127 -7.40 -8.34 -12.08
C LEU A 127 -6.38 -8.97 -11.13
N ALA A 128 -6.09 -8.33 -10.01
CA ALA A 128 -5.19 -8.82 -8.99
C ALA A 128 -5.65 -8.38 -7.59
N VAL A 129 -5.56 -9.30 -6.62
CA VAL A 129 -5.83 -9.03 -5.20
C VAL A 129 -4.61 -9.45 -4.39
N VAL A 130 -3.76 -8.50 -4.05
CA VAL A 130 -2.59 -8.72 -3.20
C VAL A 130 -2.97 -8.40 -1.77
N ASN A 131 -3.08 -9.44 -0.97
CA ASN A 131 -3.45 -9.30 0.44
C ASN A 131 -2.89 -10.49 1.24
N PRO A 132 -1.98 -10.26 2.21
CA PRO A 132 -1.37 -11.32 3.01
C PRO A 132 -2.38 -12.06 3.92
N ASN A 133 -3.58 -11.51 4.12
CA ASN A 133 -4.65 -12.08 4.92
C ASN A 133 -5.77 -12.74 4.08
N ARG A 134 -5.49 -13.04 2.81
CA ARG A 134 -6.35 -13.93 2.00
C ARG A 134 -6.36 -15.33 2.62
N GLN A 135 -7.47 -16.02 2.50
CA GLN A 135 -7.59 -17.39 3.07
C GLN A 135 -6.70 -18.42 2.37
N ASP A 136 -6.27 -18.15 1.15
CA ASP A 136 -5.38 -19.01 0.38
C ASP A 136 -3.89 -18.62 0.48
N GLU A 137 -3.55 -17.64 1.33
CA GLU A 137 -2.16 -17.26 1.66
C GLU A 137 -1.60 -18.09 2.82
N SER A 138 -0.26 -18.09 2.96
CA SER A 138 0.43 -18.80 4.05
C SER A 138 0.18 -18.19 5.44
N GLY A 139 -0.19 -16.90 5.48
CA GLY A 139 -0.34 -16.12 6.71
C GLY A 139 0.97 -15.61 7.31
N GLU A 140 2.14 -15.97 6.75
CA GLU A 140 3.44 -15.51 7.27
C GLU A 140 3.59 -14.01 7.28
N LEU A 141 3.03 -13.33 6.27
CA LEU A 141 3.08 -11.88 6.11
C LEU A 141 1.80 -11.17 6.58
N GLY A 142 0.89 -11.86 7.26
CA GLY A 142 -0.38 -11.31 7.75
C GLY A 142 -0.24 -10.16 8.77
N HIS A 143 0.98 -9.84 9.18
CA HIS A 143 1.28 -8.70 10.06
C HIS A 143 1.60 -7.40 9.31
N LEU A 144 1.61 -7.41 7.98
CA LEU A 144 1.88 -6.23 7.17
C LEU A 144 0.64 -5.34 7.08
N CYS A 145 0.82 -4.03 7.19
CA CYS A 145 -0.19 -3.03 6.84
C CYS A 145 -0.25 -2.80 5.32
N ALA A 146 -1.27 -2.12 4.82
CA ALA A 146 -1.45 -1.89 3.39
C ALA A 146 -0.29 -1.12 2.75
N ALA A 147 0.28 -0.12 3.42
CA ALA A 147 1.45 0.60 2.93
C ALA A 147 2.68 -0.32 2.75
N SER A 148 2.84 -1.35 3.59
CA SER A 148 3.87 -2.37 3.41
C SER A 148 3.61 -3.21 2.16
N VAL A 149 2.37 -3.60 1.90
CA VAL A 149 1.97 -4.34 0.68
C VAL A 149 2.23 -3.50 -0.57
N VAL A 150 1.84 -2.22 -0.56
CA VAL A 150 2.12 -1.26 -1.63
C VAL A 150 3.62 -1.10 -1.85
N PHE A 151 4.40 -0.96 -0.79
CA PHE A 151 5.86 -0.85 -0.87
C PHE A 151 6.47 -2.08 -1.56
N LEU A 152 6.06 -3.29 -1.18
CA LEU A 152 6.51 -4.53 -1.82
C LEU A 152 6.11 -4.59 -3.30
N MET A 153 4.92 -4.12 -3.65
CA MET A 153 4.48 -4.03 -5.06
C MET A 153 5.39 -3.06 -5.84
N LEU A 154 5.77 -1.94 -5.27
CA LEU A 154 6.70 -0.99 -5.92
C LEU A 154 8.14 -1.55 -6.02
N VAL A 155 8.58 -2.37 -5.05
CA VAL A 155 9.86 -3.11 -5.16
C VAL A 155 9.84 -4.04 -6.36
N GLU A 156 8.76 -4.79 -6.55
CA GLU A 156 8.58 -5.68 -7.69
C GLU A 156 8.46 -4.89 -9.01
N ALA A 157 7.71 -3.79 -9.04
CA ALA A 157 7.64 -2.89 -10.19
C ALA A 157 9.03 -2.35 -10.59
N ASN A 158 9.82 -1.91 -9.62
CA ASN A 158 11.21 -1.49 -9.87
C ASN A 158 12.10 -2.63 -10.38
N ARG A 159 11.86 -3.88 -9.94
CA ARG A 159 12.56 -5.06 -10.47
C ARG A 159 12.23 -5.27 -11.95
N LEU A 160 10.96 -5.22 -12.31
CA LEU A 160 10.50 -5.35 -13.71
C LEU A 160 11.07 -4.25 -14.61
N LEU A 161 11.09 -2.99 -14.12
CA LEU A 161 11.70 -1.89 -14.89
C LEU A 161 13.20 -2.11 -15.12
N ARG A 162 13.94 -2.62 -14.12
CA ARG A 162 15.38 -2.92 -14.29
C ARG A 162 15.65 -3.99 -15.34
N GLU A 163 14.76 -4.96 -15.52
CA GLU A 163 14.88 -5.98 -16.59
C GLU A 163 14.80 -5.35 -17.99
N GLU A 164 14.14 -4.18 -18.08
CA GLU A 164 14.08 -3.40 -19.32
C GLU A 164 15.09 -2.24 -19.36
N ALA A 165 16.11 -2.26 -18.49
CA ALA A 165 17.13 -1.22 -18.35
C ALA A 165 16.57 0.17 -17.97
N LEU A 166 15.40 0.22 -17.34
CA LEU A 166 14.80 1.44 -16.80
C LEU A 166 15.06 1.53 -15.29
N ALA A 167 15.39 2.72 -14.81
CA ALA A 167 15.60 2.98 -13.39
C ALA A 167 14.30 3.45 -12.72
N GLY A 168 13.84 2.72 -11.72
CA GLY A 168 12.81 3.19 -10.80
C GLY A 168 13.39 4.09 -9.70
N PRO A 169 12.54 4.81 -8.95
CA PRO A 169 12.97 5.66 -7.84
C PRO A 169 13.56 4.86 -6.67
N ASP A 170 14.34 5.54 -5.82
CA ASP A 170 14.83 4.97 -4.57
C ASP A 170 13.70 4.87 -3.54
N LEU A 171 13.17 3.66 -3.37
CA LEU A 171 12.07 3.39 -2.44
C LEU A 171 12.50 3.47 -0.97
N MET A 172 13.80 3.34 -0.68
CA MET A 172 14.28 3.42 0.72
C MET A 172 14.05 4.80 1.33
N ALA A 173 13.96 5.84 0.49
CA ALA A 173 13.62 7.19 0.93
C ALA A 173 12.16 7.35 1.42
N LEU A 174 11.30 6.36 1.17
CA LEU A 174 9.87 6.38 1.51
C LEU A 174 9.52 5.43 2.68
N LEU A 175 10.51 4.83 3.32
CA LEU A 175 10.26 3.90 4.44
C LEU A 175 9.63 4.57 5.66
N ASP A 176 9.79 5.87 5.80
CA ASP A 176 9.13 6.67 6.84
C ASP A 176 7.60 6.64 6.70
N LEU A 177 7.07 6.67 5.47
CA LEU A 177 5.63 6.51 5.22
C LEU A 177 5.15 5.11 5.62
N VAL A 178 5.92 4.06 5.30
CA VAL A 178 5.59 2.68 5.68
C VAL A 178 5.62 2.51 7.20
N ALA A 179 6.62 3.10 7.87
CA ALA A 179 6.73 3.05 9.31
C ALA A 179 5.58 3.80 10.00
N LEU A 180 5.21 4.99 9.49
CA LEU A 180 4.08 5.76 9.99
C LEU A 180 2.78 4.97 9.89
N ALA A 181 2.50 4.37 8.73
CA ALA A 181 1.34 3.53 8.50
C ALA A 181 1.31 2.32 9.45
N THR A 182 2.43 1.59 9.56
CA THR A 182 2.56 0.42 10.45
C THR A 182 2.20 0.75 11.89
N VAL A 183 2.65 1.91 12.39
CA VAL A 183 2.36 2.34 13.77
C VAL A 183 0.92 2.82 13.91
N ALA A 184 0.41 3.58 12.94
CA ALA A 184 -0.95 4.12 12.98
C ALA A 184 -2.02 3.01 12.90
N ASP A 185 -1.77 1.98 12.11
CA ASP A 185 -2.62 0.79 11.98
C ASP A 185 -2.46 -0.21 13.14
N VAL A 186 -1.59 0.09 14.12
CA VAL A 186 -1.29 -0.81 15.25
C VAL A 186 -0.84 -2.20 14.77
N ALA A 187 -0.21 -2.28 13.61
CA ALA A 187 0.25 -3.53 13.03
C ALA A 187 1.32 -4.21 13.92
N PRO A 188 1.31 -5.54 14.07
CA PRO A 188 2.26 -6.24 14.92
C PRO A 188 3.72 -5.97 14.50
N LEU A 189 4.56 -5.52 15.44
CA LEU A 189 5.98 -5.25 15.20
C LEU A 189 6.78 -6.56 15.17
N LYS A 190 6.67 -7.29 14.08
CA LYS A 190 7.36 -8.55 13.79
C LYS A 190 8.16 -8.43 12.50
N GLY A 191 9.24 -9.21 12.37
CA GLY A 191 9.98 -9.30 11.12
C GLY A 191 10.39 -7.93 10.57
N VAL A 192 9.99 -7.63 9.35
CA VAL A 192 10.31 -6.37 8.68
C VAL A 192 9.69 -5.15 9.36
N ASN A 193 8.50 -5.28 9.98
CA ASN A 193 7.86 -4.19 10.71
C ASN A 193 8.71 -3.72 11.89
N LEU A 194 9.34 -4.65 12.62
CA LEU A 194 10.21 -4.31 13.75
C LEU A 194 11.46 -3.53 13.30
N ILE A 195 12.01 -3.89 12.15
CA ILE A 195 13.26 -3.32 11.65
C ILE A 195 13.00 -2.04 10.86
N GLY A 196 11.94 -2.01 10.05
CA GLY A 196 11.48 -0.83 9.34
C GLY A 196 11.12 0.33 10.27
N ASN A 197 10.68 0.00 11.50
CA ASN A 197 10.41 0.96 12.57
C ASN A 197 11.57 1.10 13.57
N GLY A 198 12.80 0.78 13.15
CA GLY A 198 13.98 1.00 13.99
C GLY A 198 14.20 2.46 14.35
N PRO A 199 15.03 2.75 15.40
CA PRO A 199 15.23 4.11 15.93
C PRO A 199 15.60 5.17 14.89
N GLU A 200 16.28 4.77 13.80
CA GLU A 200 16.67 5.70 12.73
C GLU A 200 15.50 6.11 11.84
N VAL A 201 14.55 5.21 11.60
CA VAL A 201 13.36 5.50 10.79
C VAL A 201 12.38 6.33 11.61
N LEU A 202 12.17 5.98 12.87
CA LEU A 202 11.28 6.73 13.78
C LEU A 202 11.79 8.15 14.08
N ARG A 203 13.10 8.37 14.12
CA ARG A 203 13.67 9.73 14.20
C ARG A 203 13.30 10.61 13.00
N LYS A 204 13.07 10.03 11.83
CA LYS A 204 12.58 10.77 10.65
C LYS A 204 11.07 11.01 10.70
N VAL A 205 10.31 10.16 11.39
CA VAL A 205 8.86 10.31 11.61
C VAL A 205 8.55 11.31 12.73
N ASP A 206 9.56 11.78 13.47
CA ASP A 206 9.38 12.83 14.49
C ASP A 206 8.98 14.18 13.88
N MET A 207 7.80 14.22 13.28
CA MET A 207 7.20 15.47 12.78
C MET A 207 6.66 16.36 13.91
N LEU A 208 6.72 15.91 15.18
CA LEU A 208 6.17 16.62 16.34
C LEU A 208 7.18 16.86 17.45
N GLY A 209 8.47 16.57 17.25
CA GLY A 209 9.53 16.77 18.25
C GLY A 209 9.36 15.87 19.49
N ARG A 210 8.80 14.67 19.31
CA ARG A 210 8.63 13.71 20.42
C ARG A 210 9.58 12.54 20.23
N ASP A 211 10.37 12.26 21.26
CA ASP A 211 11.19 11.06 21.31
C ASP A 211 10.32 9.83 21.64
N TYR A 212 10.42 8.80 20.82
CA TYR A 212 9.81 7.50 21.09
C TYR A 212 10.89 6.51 21.46
N GLU A 213 10.73 5.82 22.57
CA GLU A 213 11.62 4.74 22.99
C GLU A 213 10.91 3.39 22.89
N LEU A 214 11.62 2.40 22.32
CA LEU A 214 11.18 1.02 22.30
C LEU A 214 11.78 0.30 23.52
N SER A 215 10.96 -0.12 24.48
CA SER A 215 11.34 -0.97 25.58
C SER A 215 10.45 -2.20 25.64
N ASP A 216 11.05 -3.39 25.63
CA ASP A 216 10.37 -4.69 25.70
C ASP A 216 9.26 -4.90 24.64
N GLY A 217 9.47 -4.36 23.41
CA GLY A 217 8.50 -4.47 22.32
C GLY A 217 7.33 -3.48 22.40
N ILE A 218 7.37 -2.53 23.34
CA ILE A 218 6.35 -1.50 23.53
C ILE A 218 6.97 -0.13 23.22
N TRP A 219 6.34 0.62 22.31
CA TRP A 219 6.70 1.99 22.04
C TRP A 219 6.09 2.91 23.08
N THR A 220 6.93 3.67 23.77
CA THR A 220 6.49 4.72 24.69
C THR A 220 6.92 6.08 24.16
N CYS A 221 5.98 7.03 24.14
CA CYS A 221 6.32 8.42 23.91
C CYS A 221 7.05 8.96 25.13
N GLY A 222 8.29 9.43 24.94
CA GLY A 222 9.01 10.13 26.00
C GLY A 222 8.20 11.31 26.48
N LYS A 223 7.95 11.39 27.78
CA LYS A 223 7.35 12.59 28.35
C LYS A 223 8.39 13.69 28.26
N ASP A 224 7.99 14.81 27.63
CA ASP A 224 8.72 16.04 27.75
C ASP A 224 9.03 16.27 29.23
N GLY A 225 10.32 16.33 29.57
CA GLY A 225 10.74 16.71 30.91
C GLY A 225 10.27 18.13 31.15
N GLN A 226 9.10 18.28 31.73
CA GLN A 226 8.69 19.46 32.47
C GLN A 226 8.28 19.03 33.86
N SER A 227 9.24 19.21 34.76
CA SER A 227 8.97 19.49 36.16
C SER A 227 8.28 20.84 36.32
#